data_756e14f3a3af52edb9ec688c004a59ef
#
_entry.id   756e14f3a3af52edb9ec688c004a59ef
#
_cell.length_a   1.000
_cell.length_b   1.000
_cell.length_c   1.000
_cell.angle_alpha   90.00
_cell.angle_beta   90.00
_cell.angle_gamma   90.00
#
_symmetry.space_group_name_H-M   'P 1'
#
loop_
_entity.id
_entity.type
_entity.pdbx_description
1 polymer ?
#
loop_
_entity_poly.entity_id
_entity_poly.type
_entity_poly.pdbx_seq_one_letter_code
_entity_poly.pdbx_strand_id
1 'polypeptide(L)' 'MSSINQLTIEQEFKLAIYKNKITQLNNQEIKTYLIRILKQMMLKDNIIKYHIKNSII' A
#
# COMPACT_ATOMS: atom_id res chain seq x y z
N MET A 1 15.12 10.01 -6.49
CA MET A 1 13.76 10.49 -6.73
C MET A 1 12.75 9.40 -6.40
N SER A 2 11.83 9.70 -5.54
CA SER A 2 10.83 8.71 -5.19
C SER A 2 9.80 8.61 -6.32
N SER A 3 9.53 7.40 -6.72
CA SER A 3 8.50 7.12 -7.72
C SER A 3 7.13 7.15 -7.06
N ILE A 4 6.15 7.72 -7.74
CA ILE A 4 4.77 7.69 -7.26
C ILE A 4 4.20 6.27 -7.25
N ASN A 5 4.91 5.33 -7.87
CA ASN A 5 4.52 3.93 -7.91
C ASN A 5 5.20 3.09 -6.84
N GLN A 6 5.92 3.74 -5.93
CA GLN A 6 6.61 3.04 -4.85
C GLN A 6 6.02 3.38 -3.50
N LEU A 7 6.01 2.40 -2.62
CA LEU A 7 5.60 2.61 -1.24
C LEU A 7 6.71 3.32 -0.48
N THR A 8 6.33 4.13 0.49
CA THR A 8 7.28 4.70 1.43
C THR A 8 7.74 3.62 2.39
N ILE A 9 8.82 3.89 3.12
CA ILE A 9 9.33 2.95 4.12
C ILE A 9 8.28 2.71 5.21
N GLU A 10 7.57 3.76 5.63
CA GLU A 10 6.48 3.61 6.59
C GLU A 10 5.38 2.71 6.08
N GLN A 11 5.01 2.87 4.82
CA GLN A 11 3.97 2.05 4.20
C GLN A 11 4.41 0.61 4.06
N GLU A 12 5.67 0.38 3.71
CA GLU A 12 6.21 -0.98 3.62
C GLU A 12 6.18 -1.66 4.99
N PHE A 13 6.49 -0.90 6.04
CA PHE A 13 6.44 -1.42 7.39
C PHE A 13 5.01 -1.79 7.79
N LYS A 14 4.05 -0.91 7.51
CA LYS A 14 2.64 -1.17 7.79
C LYS A 14 2.14 -2.37 6.99
N LEU A 15 2.53 -2.46 5.73
CA LEU A 15 2.13 -3.58 4.89
C LEU A 15 2.66 -4.90 5.45
N ALA A 16 3.89 -4.90 5.97
CA ALA A 16 4.45 -6.09 6.59
C ALA A 16 3.64 -6.52 7.82
N ILE A 17 3.18 -5.56 8.61
CA ILE A 17 2.33 -5.86 9.77
C ILE A 17 1.00 -6.47 9.33
N TYR A 18 0.38 -5.89 8.31
CA TYR A 18 -0.88 -6.41 7.78
C TYR A 18 -0.70 -7.79 7.18
N LYS A 19 0.39 -8.02 6.45
CA LYS A 19 0.70 -9.34 5.90
C LYS A 19 0.78 -10.39 7.01
N ASN A 20 1.43 -10.05 8.10
CA ASN A 20 1.56 -10.97 9.22
C ASN A 20 0.20 -11.37 9.79
N LYS A 21 -0.72 -10.41 9.90
CA LYS A 21 -2.08 -10.69 10.36
C LYS A 21 -2.87 -11.49 9.33
N ILE A 22 -2.71 -11.15 8.07
CA ILE A 22 -3.42 -11.81 6.98
C ILE A 22 -3.00 -13.27 6.83
N THR A 23 -1.72 -13.59 7.11
CA THR A 23 -1.25 -14.97 7.03
C THR A 23 -1.95 -15.91 7.99
N GLN A 24 -2.64 -15.38 8.99
CA GLN A 24 -3.41 -16.20 9.94
C GLN A 24 -4.77 -16.64 9.36
N LEU A 25 -5.16 -16.12 8.22
CA LEU A 25 -6.39 -16.52 7.55
C LEU A 25 -6.19 -17.89 6.89
N ASN A 26 -7.28 -18.65 6.77
CA ASN A 26 -7.20 -20.00 6.22
C ASN A 26 -7.27 -20.07 4.70
N ASN A 27 -7.76 -19.02 4.05
CA ASN A 27 -7.96 -19.03 2.62
C ASN A 27 -6.83 -18.30 1.89
N GLN A 28 -6.07 -19.05 1.09
CA GLN A 28 -4.91 -18.50 0.39
C GLN A 28 -5.30 -17.44 -0.66
N GLU A 29 -6.42 -17.65 -1.33
CA GLU A 29 -6.86 -16.68 -2.34
C GLU A 29 -7.25 -15.35 -1.71
N ILE A 30 -7.94 -15.42 -0.57
CA ILE A 30 -8.31 -14.21 0.17
C ILE A 30 -7.07 -13.50 0.68
N LYS A 31 -6.08 -14.22 1.19
CA LYS A 31 -4.83 -13.62 1.64
C LYS A 31 -4.16 -12.83 0.53
N THR A 32 -4.01 -13.45 -0.61
CA THR A 32 -3.37 -12.83 -1.76
C THR A 32 -4.13 -11.60 -2.21
N TYR A 33 -5.45 -11.70 -2.25
CA TYR A 33 -6.30 -10.60 -2.65
C TYR A 33 -6.19 -9.42 -1.70
N LEU A 34 -6.25 -9.68 -0.39
CA LEU A 34 -6.17 -8.61 0.62
C LEU A 34 -4.84 -7.90 0.59
N ILE A 35 -3.74 -8.63 0.45
CA ILE A 35 -2.41 -8.03 0.37
C ILE A 35 -2.32 -7.12 -0.86
N ARG A 36 -2.83 -7.59 -1.98
CA ARG A 36 -2.83 -6.81 -3.22
C ARG A 36 -3.64 -5.52 -3.07
N ILE A 37 -4.82 -5.62 -2.49
CA ILE A 37 -5.70 -4.46 -2.29
C ILE A 37 -5.04 -3.44 -1.37
N LEU A 38 -4.46 -3.89 -0.27
CA LEU A 38 -3.79 -2.99 0.68
C LEU A 38 -2.66 -2.23 0.00
N LYS A 39 -1.83 -2.95 -0.77
CA LYS A 39 -0.73 -2.31 -1.48
C LYS A 39 -1.25 -1.28 -2.49
N GLN A 40 -2.29 -1.63 -3.24
CA GLN A 40 -2.86 -0.72 -4.22
C GLN A 40 -3.46 0.52 -3.57
N MET A 41 -4.10 0.36 -2.43
CA MET A 41 -4.65 1.51 -1.70
C MET A 41 -3.55 2.46 -1.27
N MET A 42 -2.44 1.93 -0.79
CA MET A 42 -1.30 2.75 -0.39
C MET A 42 -0.70 3.49 -1.58
N LEU A 43 -0.55 2.81 -2.71
CA LEU A 43 -0.02 3.44 -3.92
C LEU A 43 -0.93 4.53 -4.45
N LYS A 44 -2.23 4.28 -4.44
CA LYS A 44 -3.21 5.29 -4.87
C LYS A 44 -3.20 6.50 -3.96
N ASP A 45 -3.05 6.28 -2.66
CA ASP A 45 -2.93 7.37 -1.71
C ASP A 45 -1.72 8.24 -2.01
N ASN A 46 -0.60 7.62 -2.35
CA ASN A 46 0.62 8.34 -2.73
C ASN A 46 0.42 9.16 -3.99
N ILE A 47 -0.29 8.60 -4.96
CA ILE A 47 -0.60 9.32 -6.21
C ILE A 47 -1.46 10.54 -5.93
N ILE A 48 -2.48 10.39 -5.11
CA ILE A 48 -3.36 11.49 -4.74
C ILE A 48 -2.57 12.59 -4.04
N LYS A 49 -1.75 12.22 -3.07
CA LYS A 49 -0.92 13.19 -2.34
C LYS A 49 0.04 13.92 -3.27
N TYR A 50 0.61 13.21 -4.23
CA TYR A 50 1.50 13.80 -5.22
C TYR A 50 0.79 14.87 -6.04
N HIS A 51 -0.39 14.56 -6.53
CA HIS A 51 -1.16 15.50 -7.34
C HIS A 51 -1.64 16.69 -6.54
N ILE A 52 -2.08 16.49 -5.32
CA ILE A 52 -2.50 17.60 -4.46
C ILE A 52 -1.32 18.52 -4.20
N LYS A 53 -0.18 17.95 -3.85
CA LYS A 53 1.02 18.74 -3.56
C LYS A 53 1.43 19.57 -4.77
N ASN A 54 1.34 19.02 -5.97
CA ASN A 54 1.77 19.72 -7.17
C ASN A 54 0.74 20.71 -7.67
N SER A 55 -0.53 20.57 -7.36
CA SER A 55 -1.56 21.51 -7.80
C SER A 55 -1.69 22.71 -6.88
N ILE A 56 -1.19 22.65 -5.67
CA ILE A 56 -1.20 23.79 -4.74
C ILE A 56 -0.09 24.80 -5.08
N ILE A 57 0.96 24.32 -5.69
CA ILE A 57 2.08 25.15 -6.08
C ILE A 57 1.88 25.69 -7.49
#